data_0dbf47856aee8905ca47488f11e352cf
#
_entry.id   0dbf47856aee8905ca47488f11e352cf
#
_cell.length_a   1.000
_cell.length_b   1.000
_cell.length_c   1.000
_cell.angle_alpha   90.00
_cell.angle_beta   90.00
_cell.angle_gamma   90.00
#
_symmetry.space_group_name_H-M   'P 1'
#
loop_
_entity.id
_entity.type
_entity.pdbx_description
1 polymer ?
#
loop_
_entity_poly.entity_id
_entity_poly.type
_entity_poly.pdbx_seq_one_letter_code
_entity_poly.pdbx_strand_id
1 'polypeptide(L)'
;MAALNYAVQYSQALANAFPYKLYFGELYATPNNNRYRVIDAKTIEIPHLTTTGRVSANRDTIGTASRNFDNSWETKTLEHERKWSTLVHPMDIQQTNIVASIANITKTFNEFQKFPEMDAYLISKLYDRWTTSITDEGYTGKTADTTAMADGDAVLAMFDKFMLAMDNARVPVTGRILYCTHEVKALLKSAASIAKRWEVQNPTGAINRAVEYLDGVKINAVPKELMKTAYNFTSGWE
;
A
#
# COMPACT_ATOMS: atom_id res chain seq x y z
N MET A 1 -25.08 10.42 -24.29
CA MET A 1 -24.24 9.58 -25.16
C MET A 1 -22.95 10.35 -25.43
N ALA A 2 -21.80 9.77 -25.13
CA ALA A 2 -20.54 10.35 -25.55
C ALA A 2 -20.41 10.20 -27.07
N ALA A 3 -20.10 11.29 -27.77
CA ALA A 3 -19.85 11.26 -29.21
C ALA A 3 -18.49 10.63 -29.48
N LEU A 4 -18.43 9.59 -30.31
CA LEU A 4 -17.18 9.06 -30.82
C LEU A 4 -16.56 10.05 -31.81
N ASN A 5 -15.30 10.37 -31.60
CA ASN A 5 -14.54 11.24 -32.49
C ASN A 5 -13.79 10.40 -33.54
N TYR A 6 -14.18 10.55 -34.79
CA TYR A 6 -13.58 9.83 -35.91
C TYR A 6 -12.42 10.68 -36.47
N ALA A 7 -11.20 10.35 -36.06
CA ALA A 7 -9.99 11.03 -36.53
C ALA A 7 -9.46 10.38 -37.82
N VAL A 8 -9.10 11.20 -38.81
CA VAL A 8 -8.62 10.74 -40.13
C VAL A 8 -7.18 10.21 -40.11
N GLN A 9 -6.35 10.73 -39.20
CA GLN A 9 -4.99 10.22 -38.94
C GLN A 9 -4.68 10.30 -37.46
N TYR A 10 -4.31 9.18 -36.86
CA TYR A 10 -3.93 9.10 -35.47
C TYR A 10 -2.62 8.33 -35.32
N SER A 11 -1.77 8.77 -34.41
CA SER A 11 -0.62 7.99 -33.96
C SER A 11 -1.11 6.73 -33.25
N GLN A 12 -0.51 5.58 -33.50
CA GLN A 12 -0.84 4.32 -32.81
C GLN A 12 -0.61 4.38 -31.30
N ALA A 13 0.13 5.38 -30.83
CA ALA A 13 0.37 5.64 -29.42
C ALA A 13 -0.61 6.71 -28.92
N LEU A 14 -1.49 6.33 -28.01
CA LEU A 14 -2.27 7.30 -27.24
C LEU A 14 -1.29 8.10 -26.36
N ALA A 15 -1.12 9.37 -26.67
CA ALA A 15 -0.36 10.29 -25.84
C ALA A 15 -1.22 10.71 -24.66
N ASN A 16 -1.23 9.91 -23.60
CA ASN A 16 -1.78 10.31 -22.31
C ASN A 16 -0.73 11.20 -21.62
N ALA A 17 -1.12 12.44 -21.33
CA ALA A 17 -0.28 13.34 -20.56
C ALA A 17 -0.17 12.83 -19.13
N PHE A 18 0.70 12.27 -18.54
CA PHE A 18 0.83 11.78 -17.16
C PHE A 18 -0.07 10.57 -16.82
N PRO A 19 0.23 9.37 -17.35
CA PRO A 19 -0.47 8.16 -16.95
C PRO A 19 -0.29 7.91 -15.44
N TYR A 20 -1.38 7.61 -14.74
CA TYR A 20 -1.35 7.34 -13.31
C TYR A 20 -0.57 6.06 -13.02
N LYS A 21 0.36 6.13 -12.06
CA LYS A 21 1.11 4.99 -11.57
C LYS A 21 0.62 4.62 -10.17
N LEU A 22 0.35 3.33 -9.95
CA LEU A 22 -0.09 2.82 -8.64
C LEU A 22 0.98 3.10 -7.57
N TYR A 23 0.65 3.92 -6.58
CA TYR A 23 1.58 4.31 -5.51
C TYR A 23 1.79 3.21 -4.47
N PHE A 24 0.72 2.47 -4.15
CA PHE A 24 0.75 1.39 -3.16
C PHE A 24 0.94 0.00 -3.78
N GLY A 25 1.50 -0.09 -4.98
CA GLY A 25 1.70 -1.35 -5.70
C GLY A 25 2.45 -2.42 -4.90
N GLU A 26 3.40 -2.04 -4.08
CA GLU A 26 4.17 -2.95 -3.23
C GLU A 26 3.32 -3.59 -2.12
N LEU A 27 2.29 -2.90 -1.61
CA LEU A 27 1.34 -3.46 -0.64
C LEU A 27 0.43 -4.52 -1.30
N TYR A 28 0.05 -4.30 -2.56
CA TYR A 28 -0.74 -5.29 -3.31
C TYR A 28 0.07 -6.52 -3.73
N ALA A 29 1.38 -6.39 -3.87
CA ALA A 29 2.28 -7.45 -4.30
C ALA A 29 2.92 -8.24 -3.14
N THR A 30 2.41 -8.14 -1.92
CA THR A 30 2.98 -8.85 -0.77
C THR A 30 2.84 -10.37 -0.90
N PRO A 31 3.84 -11.16 -0.48
CA PRO A 31 3.82 -12.63 -0.61
C PRO A 31 2.66 -13.31 0.12
N ASN A 32 2.10 -12.66 1.13
CA ASN A 32 1.00 -13.20 1.92
C ASN A 32 -0.37 -13.10 1.22
N ASN A 33 -0.49 -12.32 0.15
CA ASN A 33 -1.74 -12.13 -0.58
C ASN A 33 -2.26 -13.42 -1.26
N ASN A 34 -1.46 -14.47 -1.36
CA ASN A 34 -1.85 -15.75 -1.99
C ASN A 34 -2.21 -16.85 -0.98
N ARG A 35 -2.22 -16.55 0.33
CA ARG A 35 -2.50 -17.52 1.39
C ARG A 35 -3.96 -17.47 1.83
N TYR A 36 -4.88 -17.56 0.89
CA TYR A 36 -6.30 -17.64 1.17
C TYR A 36 -6.96 -18.66 0.26
N ARG A 37 -8.10 -19.20 0.69
CA ARG A 37 -8.99 -19.96 -0.19
C ARG A 37 -10.31 -19.22 -0.36
N VAL A 38 -10.87 -19.31 -1.56
CA VAL A 38 -12.21 -18.78 -1.86
C VAL A 38 -13.23 -19.86 -1.54
N ILE A 39 -14.23 -19.56 -0.72
CA ILE A 39 -15.32 -20.48 -0.40
C ILE A 39 -16.50 -20.21 -1.32
N ASP A 40 -16.88 -18.95 -1.46
CA ASP A 40 -17.94 -18.49 -2.33
C ASP A 40 -17.60 -17.13 -2.96
N ALA A 41 -18.53 -16.55 -3.71
CA ALA A 41 -18.32 -15.30 -4.44
C ALA A 41 -17.90 -14.11 -3.57
N LYS A 42 -18.18 -14.14 -2.27
CA LYS A 42 -17.93 -13.02 -1.34
C LYS A 42 -17.11 -13.40 -0.12
N THR A 43 -16.74 -14.66 0.04
CA THR A 43 -16.12 -15.15 1.27
C THR A 43 -14.78 -15.80 0.97
N ILE A 44 -13.78 -15.35 1.69
CA ILE A 44 -12.43 -15.94 1.69
C ILE A 44 -12.08 -16.43 3.09
N GLU A 45 -11.26 -17.45 3.18
CA GLU A 45 -10.72 -17.95 4.44
C GLU A 45 -9.18 -17.88 4.45
N ILE A 46 -8.66 -17.47 5.59
CA ILE A 46 -7.24 -17.36 5.86
C ILE A 46 -6.85 -18.40 6.89
N PRO A 47 -5.89 -19.30 6.62
CA PRO A 47 -5.45 -20.31 7.57
C PRO A 47 -4.56 -19.71 8.66
N HIS A 48 -4.84 -20.08 9.90
CA HIS A 48 -4.01 -19.81 11.07
C HIS A 48 -3.53 -21.13 11.68
N LEU A 49 -2.26 -21.18 12.03
CA LEU A 49 -1.65 -22.29 12.75
C LEU A 49 -0.96 -21.74 14.00
N THR A 50 -1.37 -22.22 15.15
CA THR A 50 -0.77 -21.88 16.44
C THR A 50 -0.08 -23.10 17.04
N THR A 51 1.01 -22.89 17.76
CA THR A 51 1.73 -23.93 18.47
C THR A 51 2.00 -23.50 19.91
N THR A 52 1.98 -24.45 20.84
CA THR A 52 2.39 -24.17 22.23
C THR A 52 3.91 -24.11 22.34
N GLY A 53 4.39 -23.41 23.36
CA GLY A 53 5.82 -23.30 23.65
C GLY A 53 6.44 -24.60 24.15
N ARG A 54 7.75 -24.60 24.37
CA ARG A 54 8.47 -25.71 24.98
C ARG A 54 8.12 -25.80 26.46
N VAL A 55 8.01 -27.04 26.94
CA VAL A 55 7.87 -27.35 28.37
C VAL A 55 9.13 -28.02 28.89
N SER A 56 9.39 -27.90 30.19
CA SER A 56 10.55 -28.61 30.80
C SER A 56 10.30 -30.11 30.76
N ALA A 57 11.31 -30.83 30.26
CA ALA A 57 11.27 -32.30 30.23
C ALA A 57 11.72 -32.88 31.60
N ASN A 58 10.95 -33.85 32.10
CA ASN A 58 11.41 -34.67 33.25
C ASN A 58 12.01 -35.95 32.69
N ARG A 59 13.26 -36.24 33.07
CA ARG A 59 13.98 -37.45 32.62
C ARG A 59 13.45 -38.74 33.25
N ASP A 60 12.80 -38.60 34.42
CA ASP A 60 12.31 -39.76 35.18
C ASP A 60 10.92 -40.21 34.75
N THR A 61 10.26 -39.46 33.88
CA THR A 61 8.93 -39.77 33.31
C THR A 61 8.98 -39.80 31.80
N ILE A 62 8.57 -40.90 31.19
CA ILE A 62 8.31 -40.99 29.76
C ILE A 62 6.94 -40.33 29.52
N GLY A 63 6.94 -39.05 29.16
CA GLY A 63 5.71 -38.34 28.84
C GLY A 63 5.09 -38.85 27.56
N THR A 64 3.78 -39.01 27.56
CA THR A 64 3.02 -39.27 26.33
C THR A 64 2.95 -37.98 25.52
N ALA A 65 3.37 -38.00 24.26
CA ALA A 65 3.26 -36.85 23.36
C ALA A 65 1.78 -36.53 23.13
N SER A 66 1.39 -35.32 23.39
CA SER A 66 0.06 -34.79 23.09
C SER A 66 0.13 -33.75 21.95
N ARG A 67 -1.00 -33.57 21.27
CA ARG A 67 -1.10 -32.54 20.24
C ARG A 67 -0.89 -31.17 20.89
N ASN A 68 0.10 -30.40 20.41
CA ASN A 68 0.45 -29.08 20.90
C ASN A 68 0.37 -28.00 19.80
N PHE A 69 -0.42 -28.26 18.79
CA PHE A 69 -0.76 -27.30 17.73
C PHE A 69 -2.27 -27.26 17.52
N ASP A 70 -2.76 -26.11 17.11
CA ASP A 70 -4.13 -25.90 16.70
C ASP A 70 -4.16 -25.15 15.38
N ASN A 71 -5.09 -25.50 14.50
CA ASN A 71 -5.33 -24.81 13.24
C ASN A 71 -6.76 -24.28 13.21
N SER A 72 -6.90 -23.04 12.80
CA SER A 72 -8.17 -22.37 12.60
C SER A 72 -8.20 -21.68 11.24
N TRP A 73 -9.41 -21.46 10.76
CA TRP A 73 -9.66 -20.70 9.55
C TRP A 73 -10.42 -19.43 9.90
N GLU A 74 -9.85 -18.29 9.59
CA GLU A 74 -10.51 -17.01 9.77
C GLU A 74 -11.27 -16.62 8.51
N THR A 75 -12.59 -16.50 8.63
CA THR A 75 -13.47 -16.12 7.53
C THR A 75 -13.50 -14.60 7.37
N LYS A 76 -13.24 -14.11 6.17
CA LYS A 76 -13.35 -12.69 5.81
C LYS A 76 -14.32 -12.52 4.66
N THR A 77 -15.18 -11.51 4.76
CA THR A 77 -16.14 -11.16 3.71
C THR A 77 -15.57 -10.07 2.82
N LEU A 78 -15.71 -10.24 1.50
CA LEU A 78 -15.37 -9.20 0.52
C LEU A 78 -16.51 -8.16 0.51
N GLU A 79 -16.21 -6.95 0.95
CA GLU A 79 -17.24 -5.92 1.21
C GLU A 79 -17.60 -5.13 -0.05
N HIS A 80 -16.68 -5.00 -1.01
CA HIS A 80 -16.87 -4.15 -2.18
C HIS A 80 -16.64 -4.92 -3.47
N GLU A 81 -17.68 -5.00 -4.27
CA GLU A 81 -17.63 -5.52 -5.64
C GLU A 81 -17.82 -4.35 -6.60
N ARG A 82 -16.81 -4.08 -7.42
CA ARG A 82 -16.82 -2.98 -8.40
C ARG A 82 -16.86 -3.56 -9.80
N LYS A 83 -17.83 -3.10 -10.59
CA LYS A 83 -18.03 -3.53 -11.97
C LYS A 83 -17.83 -2.36 -12.92
N TRP A 84 -17.12 -2.62 -13.99
CA TRP A 84 -17.06 -1.74 -15.14
C TRP A 84 -17.34 -2.55 -16.40
N SER A 85 -18.12 -2.00 -17.29
CA SER A 85 -18.46 -2.63 -18.56
C SER A 85 -18.57 -1.57 -19.65
N THR A 86 -18.13 -1.91 -20.85
CA THR A 86 -18.24 -1.06 -22.04
C THR A 86 -18.66 -1.88 -23.23
N LEU A 87 -19.33 -1.23 -24.19
CA LEU A 87 -19.66 -1.80 -25.47
C LEU A 87 -18.67 -1.30 -26.52
N VAL A 88 -18.05 -2.21 -27.26
CA VAL A 88 -17.15 -1.89 -28.38
C VAL A 88 -17.68 -2.56 -29.64
N HIS A 89 -18.01 -1.77 -30.63
CA HIS A 89 -18.45 -2.28 -31.93
C HIS A 89 -17.22 -2.45 -32.85
N PRO A 90 -17.10 -3.56 -33.63
CA PRO A 90 -15.95 -3.78 -34.51
C PRO A 90 -15.72 -2.67 -35.55
N MET A 91 -16.80 -2.06 -36.03
CA MET A 91 -16.70 -0.94 -36.97
C MET A 91 -16.10 0.33 -36.33
N ASP A 92 -16.35 0.56 -35.05
CA ASP A 92 -15.78 1.71 -34.34
C ASP A 92 -14.25 1.60 -34.25
N ILE A 93 -13.72 0.39 -34.09
CA ILE A 93 -12.27 0.13 -34.04
C ILE A 93 -11.63 0.53 -35.38
N GLN A 94 -12.27 0.15 -36.51
CA GLN A 94 -11.75 0.45 -37.83
C GLN A 94 -11.87 1.94 -38.17
N GLN A 95 -13.01 2.55 -37.89
CA GLN A 95 -13.28 3.97 -38.19
C GLN A 95 -12.49 4.93 -37.31
N THR A 96 -12.12 4.54 -36.09
CA THR A 96 -11.26 5.32 -35.20
C THR A 96 -9.77 5.03 -35.37
N ASN A 97 -9.39 4.32 -36.43
CA ASN A 97 -8.01 3.92 -36.69
C ASN A 97 -7.34 3.22 -35.50
N ILE A 98 -8.03 2.22 -34.93
CA ILE A 98 -7.58 1.39 -33.79
C ILE A 98 -7.55 2.12 -32.43
N VAL A 99 -7.82 3.42 -32.36
CA VAL A 99 -7.85 4.16 -31.08
C VAL A 99 -8.88 3.56 -30.11
N ALA A 100 -10.07 3.21 -30.58
CA ALA A 100 -11.13 2.58 -29.78
C ALA A 100 -10.94 1.05 -29.61
N SER A 101 -9.73 0.54 -29.70
CA SER A 101 -9.46 -0.88 -29.43
C SER A 101 -9.71 -1.23 -27.96
N ILE A 102 -10.12 -2.47 -27.71
CA ILE A 102 -10.36 -2.97 -26.34
C ILE A 102 -9.11 -2.78 -25.45
N ALA A 103 -7.92 -2.99 -26.01
CA ALA A 103 -6.66 -2.82 -25.28
C ALA A 103 -6.45 -1.35 -24.83
N ASN A 104 -6.65 -0.40 -25.74
CA ASN A 104 -6.50 1.03 -25.43
C ASN A 104 -7.56 1.52 -24.45
N ILE A 105 -8.81 1.10 -24.61
CA ILE A 105 -9.92 1.43 -23.71
C ILE A 105 -9.63 0.88 -22.31
N THR A 106 -9.23 -0.38 -22.20
CA THR A 106 -8.89 -1.01 -20.91
C THR A 106 -7.68 -0.35 -20.24
N LYS A 107 -6.64 -0.02 -21.03
CA LYS A 107 -5.47 0.70 -20.52
C LYS A 107 -5.87 2.06 -19.95
N THR A 108 -6.61 2.86 -20.71
CA THR A 108 -7.08 4.17 -20.30
C THR A 108 -7.95 4.09 -19.05
N PHE A 109 -8.88 3.13 -19.00
CA PHE A 109 -9.70 2.89 -17.80
C PHE A 109 -8.85 2.54 -16.57
N ASN A 110 -7.87 1.66 -16.70
CA ASN A 110 -7.00 1.28 -15.59
C ASN A 110 -6.19 2.48 -15.08
N GLU A 111 -5.59 3.26 -15.98
CA GLU A 111 -4.72 4.38 -15.62
C GLU A 111 -5.49 5.56 -15.01
N PHE A 112 -6.70 5.87 -15.48
CA PHE A 112 -7.42 7.07 -15.07
C PHE A 112 -8.57 6.84 -14.09
N GLN A 113 -9.06 5.61 -13.95
CA GLN A 113 -10.18 5.30 -13.08
C GLN A 113 -9.83 4.26 -12.01
N LYS A 114 -9.37 3.08 -12.44
CA LYS A 114 -9.17 1.95 -11.52
C LYS A 114 -8.03 2.18 -10.54
N PHE A 115 -6.85 2.57 -11.00
CA PHE A 115 -5.68 2.72 -10.13
C PHE A 115 -5.82 3.87 -9.12
N PRO A 116 -6.34 5.06 -9.49
CA PRO A 116 -6.62 6.10 -8.51
C PRO A 116 -7.64 5.67 -7.44
N GLU A 117 -8.71 4.98 -7.84
CA GLU A 117 -9.71 4.46 -6.90
C GLU A 117 -9.10 3.43 -5.94
N MET A 118 -8.26 2.51 -6.44
CA MET A 118 -7.59 1.51 -5.62
C MET A 118 -6.67 2.16 -4.58
N ASP A 119 -5.83 3.10 -4.98
CA ASP A 119 -4.92 3.79 -4.08
C ASP A 119 -5.67 4.63 -3.04
N ALA A 120 -6.71 5.32 -3.44
CA ALA A 120 -7.54 6.12 -2.56
C ALA A 120 -8.23 5.27 -1.47
N TYR A 121 -8.79 4.14 -1.87
CA TYR A 121 -9.51 3.25 -0.97
C TYR A 121 -8.59 2.52 0.02
N LEU A 122 -7.37 2.14 -0.39
CA LEU A 122 -6.49 1.27 0.40
C LEU A 122 -6.16 1.85 1.77
N ILE A 123 -5.67 3.08 1.83
CA ILE A 123 -5.24 3.71 3.09
C ILE A 123 -6.43 3.96 4.02
N SER A 124 -7.54 4.44 3.47
CA SER A 124 -8.76 4.64 4.26
C SER A 124 -9.27 3.35 4.89
N LYS A 125 -9.22 2.24 4.13
CA LYS A 125 -9.63 0.93 4.64
C LYS A 125 -8.66 0.35 5.67
N LEU A 126 -7.35 0.55 5.47
CA LEU A 126 -6.35 0.16 6.47
C LEU A 126 -6.54 0.93 7.79
N TYR A 127 -6.82 2.23 7.70
CA TYR A 127 -7.10 3.06 8.87
C TYR A 127 -8.37 2.62 9.60
N ASP A 128 -9.45 2.37 8.86
CA ASP A 128 -10.71 1.86 9.40
C ASP A 128 -10.50 0.51 10.12
N ARG A 129 -9.81 -0.43 9.51
CA ARG A 129 -9.49 -1.72 10.13
C ARG A 129 -8.59 -1.59 11.35
N TRP A 130 -7.63 -0.68 11.31
CA TRP A 130 -6.78 -0.43 12.47
C TRP A 130 -7.57 0.17 13.64
N THR A 131 -8.43 1.14 13.40
CA THR A 131 -9.28 1.74 14.45
C THR A 131 -10.28 0.74 15.01
N THR A 132 -10.92 -0.07 14.18
CA THR A 132 -11.84 -1.14 14.59
C THR A 132 -11.10 -2.17 15.46
N SER A 133 -9.90 -2.61 15.08
CA SER A 133 -9.14 -3.60 15.86
C SER A 133 -8.73 -3.09 17.24
N ILE A 134 -8.49 -1.78 17.39
CA ILE A 134 -8.24 -1.18 18.71
C ILE A 134 -9.48 -1.27 19.59
N THR A 135 -10.64 -1.00 19.02
CA THR A 135 -11.90 -0.91 19.77
C THR A 135 -12.48 -2.30 20.10
N ASP A 136 -12.52 -3.20 19.12
CA ASP A 136 -13.25 -4.45 19.22
C ASP A 136 -12.40 -5.62 19.75
N GLU A 137 -11.10 -5.64 19.41
CA GLU A 137 -10.20 -6.75 19.78
C GLU A 137 -9.35 -6.44 21.03
N GLY A 138 -9.56 -5.30 21.66
CA GLY A 138 -8.90 -4.91 22.93
C GLY A 138 -7.39 -4.81 22.83
N TYR A 139 -6.86 -4.54 21.65
CA TYR A 139 -5.42 -4.30 21.47
C TYR A 139 -5.00 -3.01 22.17
N THR A 140 -4.57 -3.13 23.42
CA THR A 140 -4.01 -2.01 24.19
C THR A 140 -2.63 -1.65 23.65
N GLY A 141 -2.36 -0.34 23.50
CA GLY A 141 -1.05 0.18 23.11
C GLY A 141 -0.88 0.58 21.65
N LYS A 142 -1.89 0.39 20.81
CA LYS A 142 -1.91 0.93 19.44
C LYS A 142 -2.49 2.34 19.45
N THR A 143 -1.69 3.34 19.72
CA THR A 143 -2.11 4.75 19.70
C THR A 143 -1.54 5.41 18.45
N ALA A 144 -2.36 6.19 17.74
CA ALA A 144 -1.85 7.07 16.70
C ALA A 144 -0.96 8.13 17.36
N ASP A 145 0.25 8.30 16.84
CA ASP A 145 1.08 9.41 17.28
C ASP A 145 0.63 10.67 16.54
N THR A 146 0.04 11.60 17.27
CA THR A 146 -0.47 12.87 16.78
C THR A 146 0.51 14.02 16.98
N THR A 147 1.76 13.73 17.30
CA THR A 147 2.80 14.75 17.49
C THR A 147 2.98 15.53 16.19
N ALA A 148 2.90 16.86 16.30
CA ALA A 148 3.08 17.73 15.14
C ALA A 148 4.53 17.63 14.62
N MET A 149 4.67 17.38 13.32
CA MET A 149 5.95 17.37 12.61
C MET A 149 6.29 18.79 12.14
N ALA A 150 6.79 19.63 13.05
CA ALA A 150 7.05 21.04 12.78
C ALA A 150 8.26 21.27 11.88
N ASP A 151 9.29 20.43 11.98
CA ASP A 151 10.55 20.54 11.26
C ASP A 151 11.13 19.17 10.87
N GLY A 152 12.25 19.17 10.16
CA GLY A 152 12.90 17.95 9.70
C GLY A 152 13.45 17.07 10.81
N ASP A 153 13.91 17.66 11.90
CA ASP A 153 14.47 16.93 13.04
C ASP A 153 13.34 16.22 13.83
N ALA A 154 12.16 16.83 13.92
CA ALA A 154 10.98 16.18 14.49
C ALA A 154 10.52 14.96 13.65
N VAL A 155 10.55 15.08 12.33
CA VAL A 155 10.26 13.95 11.43
C VAL A 155 11.27 12.81 11.60
N LEU A 156 12.56 13.14 11.72
CA LEU A 156 13.61 12.15 11.95
C LEU A 156 13.45 11.45 13.31
N ALA A 157 13.20 12.21 14.37
CA ALA A 157 12.94 11.64 15.69
C ALA A 157 11.72 10.70 15.71
N MET A 158 10.66 11.03 14.96
CA MET A 158 9.50 10.17 14.79
C MET A 158 9.85 8.88 14.03
N PHE A 159 10.65 8.98 12.97
CA PHE A 159 11.15 7.83 12.23
C PHE A 159 11.95 6.89 13.13
N ASP A 160 12.88 7.41 13.92
CA ASP A 160 13.70 6.64 14.87
C ASP A 160 12.83 5.93 15.91
N LYS A 161 11.80 6.61 16.41
CA LYS A 161 10.81 6.04 17.33
C LYS A 161 10.06 4.85 16.72
N PHE A 162 9.65 4.96 15.45
CA PHE A 162 8.99 3.86 14.75
C PHE A 162 9.94 2.69 14.51
N MET A 163 11.19 2.98 14.14
CA MET A 163 12.21 1.94 13.96
C MET A 163 12.48 1.18 15.26
N LEU A 164 12.65 1.88 16.37
CA LEU A 164 12.83 1.28 17.67
C LEU A 164 11.64 0.41 18.09
N ALA A 165 10.41 0.87 17.82
CA ALA A 165 9.21 0.09 18.13
C ALA A 165 9.13 -1.19 17.30
N MET A 166 9.48 -1.14 16.01
CA MET A 166 9.52 -2.31 15.13
C MET A 166 10.62 -3.29 15.55
N ASP A 167 11.80 -2.81 15.95
CA ASP A 167 12.91 -3.65 16.40
C ASP A 167 12.55 -4.37 17.72
N ASN A 168 11.95 -3.67 18.66
CA ASN A 168 11.45 -4.26 19.90
C ASN A 168 10.36 -5.30 19.65
N ALA A 169 9.56 -5.12 18.61
CA ALA A 169 8.56 -6.10 18.15
C ALA A 169 9.15 -7.23 17.31
N ARG A 170 10.47 -7.28 17.12
CA ARG A 170 11.20 -8.29 16.31
C ARG A 170 10.76 -8.34 14.85
N VAL A 171 10.31 -7.22 14.29
CA VAL A 171 9.99 -7.14 12.85
C VAL A 171 11.28 -7.14 12.05
N PRO A 172 11.41 -7.98 10.99
CA PRO A 172 12.61 -8.00 10.15
C PRO A 172 12.93 -6.61 9.59
N VAL A 173 14.21 -6.26 9.54
CA VAL A 173 14.68 -4.97 8.98
C VAL A 173 14.49 -4.92 7.47
N THR A 174 14.69 -6.08 6.81
CA THR A 174 14.60 -6.20 5.35
C THR A 174 13.15 -6.05 4.88
N GLY A 175 12.94 -5.19 3.88
CA GLY A 175 11.62 -5.00 3.28
C GLY A 175 10.71 -4.01 3.99
N ARG A 176 11.23 -3.26 4.97
CA ARG A 176 10.48 -2.14 5.56
C ARG A 176 10.34 -1.01 4.54
N ILE A 177 9.15 -0.43 4.47
CA ILE A 177 8.82 0.66 3.56
C ILE A 177 8.12 1.76 4.36
N LEU A 178 8.59 2.98 4.19
CA LEU A 178 7.94 4.16 4.75
C LEU A 178 7.09 4.84 3.67
N TYR A 179 5.79 4.84 3.84
CA TYR A 179 4.89 5.68 3.05
C TYR A 179 4.67 7.01 3.77
N CYS A 180 4.96 8.09 3.10
CA CYS A 180 4.80 9.43 3.65
C CYS A 180 4.31 10.41 2.59
N THR A 181 3.77 11.55 3.01
CA THR A 181 3.41 12.60 2.07
C THR A 181 4.64 13.30 1.49
N HIS A 182 4.50 13.95 0.34
CA HIS A 182 5.56 14.76 -0.24
C HIS A 182 6.04 15.89 0.70
N GLU A 183 5.12 16.43 1.50
CA GLU A 183 5.43 17.45 2.52
C GLU A 183 6.37 16.90 3.59
N VAL A 184 6.06 15.73 4.15
CA VAL A 184 6.89 15.05 5.16
C VAL A 184 8.27 14.68 4.59
N LYS A 185 8.32 14.18 3.34
CA LYS A 185 9.60 13.92 2.66
C LYS A 185 10.42 15.18 2.46
N ALA A 186 9.77 16.31 2.17
CA ALA A 186 10.46 17.61 2.05
C ALA A 186 11.04 18.07 3.39
N LEU A 187 10.29 17.92 4.49
CA LEU A 187 10.79 18.21 5.84
C LEU A 187 11.97 17.29 6.21
N LEU A 188 11.88 16.00 5.93
CA LEU A 188 12.98 15.05 6.18
C LEU A 188 14.27 15.47 5.46
N LYS A 189 14.17 15.98 4.24
CA LYS A 189 15.32 16.53 3.51
C LYS A 189 15.96 17.75 4.17
N SER A 190 15.22 18.50 4.97
CA SER A 190 15.68 19.68 5.68
C SER A 190 16.29 19.39 7.05
N ALA A 191 16.20 18.13 7.54
CA ALA A 191 16.78 17.75 8.82
C ALA A 191 18.29 18.03 8.88
N ALA A 192 18.75 18.69 9.92
CA ALA A 192 20.13 19.16 10.02
C ALA A 192 21.16 18.03 9.97
N SER A 193 20.86 16.88 10.56
CA SER A 193 21.71 15.68 10.55
C SER A 193 21.85 15.05 9.16
N ILE A 194 20.79 15.08 8.34
CA ILE A 194 20.81 14.59 6.97
C ILE A 194 21.50 15.58 6.04
N ALA A 195 21.22 16.86 6.18
CA ALA A 195 21.83 17.92 5.38
C ALA A 195 23.37 17.95 5.50
N LYS A 196 23.90 17.79 6.72
CA LYS A 196 25.37 17.75 6.97
C LYS A 196 26.07 16.57 6.28
N ARG A 197 25.43 15.41 6.15
CA ARG A 197 26.01 14.23 5.48
C ARG A 197 26.14 14.42 3.97
N TRP A 198 25.33 15.26 3.36
CA TRP A 198 25.36 15.50 1.92
C TRP A 198 26.53 16.38 1.47
N GLU A 199 26.97 17.28 2.31
CA GLU A 199 28.15 18.11 2.02
C GLU A 199 29.42 17.27 1.92
N VAL A 200 29.49 16.14 2.62
CA VAL A 200 30.68 15.29 2.70
C VAL A 200 30.73 14.21 1.61
N GLN A 201 29.61 13.80 1.04
CA GLN A 201 29.54 12.64 0.14
C GLN A 201 29.67 12.94 -1.36
N ASN A 202 29.78 14.19 -1.79
CA ASN A 202 29.77 14.49 -3.22
C ASN A 202 31.01 15.29 -3.69
N PRO A 203 32.15 14.61 -3.96
CA PRO A 203 33.36 15.27 -4.48
C PRO A 203 33.21 15.78 -5.92
N THR A 204 32.13 15.47 -6.63
CA THR A 204 31.93 15.80 -8.06
C THR A 204 31.11 17.05 -8.34
N GLY A 205 30.72 17.81 -7.32
CA GLY A 205 30.04 19.11 -7.50
C GLY A 205 28.54 19.04 -7.86
N ALA A 206 27.99 17.86 -8.13
CA ALA A 206 26.55 17.69 -8.34
C ALA A 206 25.84 17.34 -7.01
N ILE A 207 24.97 18.23 -6.51
CA ILE A 207 24.23 18.01 -5.27
C ILE A 207 23.00 17.15 -5.55
N ASN A 208 23.06 15.87 -5.21
CA ASN A 208 21.91 14.99 -5.25
C ASN A 208 21.16 15.03 -3.90
N ARG A 209 19.99 15.66 -3.88
CA ARG A 209 19.13 15.79 -2.69
C ARG A 209 18.01 14.74 -2.63
N ALA A 210 18.12 13.65 -3.38
CA ALA A 210 17.12 12.57 -3.35
C ALA A 210 17.31 11.69 -2.11
N VAL A 211 16.33 11.68 -1.19
CA VAL A 211 16.24 10.72 -0.08
C VAL A 211 15.29 9.61 -0.51
N GLU A 212 15.85 8.50 -0.96
CA GLU A 212 15.11 7.32 -1.37
C GLU A 212 15.13 6.23 -0.28
N TYR A 213 16.20 6.18 0.48
CA TYR A 213 16.41 5.25 1.57
C TYR A 213 16.93 5.97 2.81
N LEU A 214 16.45 5.54 3.97
CA LEU A 214 16.94 5.95 5.29
C LEU A 214 17.07 4.68 6.13
N ASP A 215 18.28 4.41 6.65
CA ASP A 215 18.60 3.20 7.44
C ASP A 215 18.12 1.88 6.82
N GLY A 216 18.22 1.78 5.49
CA GLY A 216 17.77 0.61 4.74
C GLY A 216 16.25 0.56 4.47
N VAL A 217 15.49 1.51 4.97
CA VAL A 217 14.06 1.64 4.74
C VAL A 217 13.80 2.45 3.47
N LYS A 218 13.03 1.89 2.55
CA LYS A 218 12.63 2.58 1.33
C LYS A 218 11.57 3.64 1.63
N ILE A 219 11.76 4.86 1.12
CA ILE A 219 10.82 5.97 1.32
C ILE A 219 10.01 6.21 0.07
N ASN A 220 8.73 5.89 0.13
CA ASN A 220 7.77 6.13 -0.92
C ASN A 220 6.94 7.39 -0.60
N ALA A 221 7.14 8.46 -1.37
CA ALA A 221 6.35 9.66 -1.22
C ALA A 221 5.05 9.57 -2.03
N VAL A 222 3.94 9.90 -1.40
CA VAL A 222 2.59 9.77 -1.93
C VAL A 222 1.89 11.13 -1.86
N PRO A 223 1.03 11.48 -2.83
CA PRO A 223 0.19 12.67 -2.74
C PRO A 223 -0.66 12.67 -1.47
N LYS A 224 -0.78 13.84 -0.83
CA LYS A 224 -1.55 14.02 0.41
C LYS A 224 -3.00 13.54 0.29
N GLU A 225 -3.58 13.70 -0.89
CA GLU A 225 -4.96 13.30 -1.17
C GLU A 225 -5.20 11.79 -1.04
N LEU A 226 -4.17 10.97 -1.26
CA LEU A 226 -4.27 9.52 -1.13
C LEU A 226 -4.06 9.01 0.31
N MET A 227 -3.67 9.88 1.24
CA MET A 227 -3.43 9.55 2.65
C MET A 227 -4.53 10.06 3.57
N LYS A 228 -5.77 10.02 3.11
CA LYS A 228 -6.94 10.38 3.90
C LYS A 228 -7.52 9.16 4.64
N THR A 229 -8.23 9.44 5.72
CA THR A 229 -8.77 8.43 6.64
C THR A 229 -10.11 7.84 6.23
N ALA A 230 -10.87 8.53 5.37
CA ALA A 230 -12.15 8.06 4.88
C ALA A 230 -12.29 8.23 3.36
N TYR A 231 -12.91 7.25 2.71
CA TYR A 231 -13.20 7.26 1.28
C TYR A 231 -14.58 6.68 0.99
N ASN A 232 -15.39 7.44 0.24
CA ASN A 232 -16.71 7.02 -0.21
C ASN A 232 -16.71 6.85 -1.73
N PHE A 233 -17.14 5.71 -2.24
CA PHE A 233 -17.18 5.42 -3.68
C PHE A 233 -18.16 6.29 -4.47
N THR A 234 -19.08 6.98 -3.82
CA THR A 234 -20.06 7.88 -4.46
C THR A 234 -19.59 9.32 -4.49
N SER A 235 -19.07 9.83 -3.36
CA SER A 235 -18.66 11.22 -3.18
C SER A 235 -17.15 11.43 -3.22
N GLY A 236 -16.37 10.35 -3.20
CA GLY A 236 -14.91 10.41 -3.11
C GLY A 236 -14.42 10.55 -1.67
N TRP A 237 -13.55 11.52 -1.42
CA TRP A 237 -12.99 11.76 -0.09
C TRP A 237 -13.95 12.53 0.82
N GLU A 238 -14.06 12.11 2.05
CA GLU A 238 -14.70 12.80 3.16
C GLU A 238 -13.67 13.30 4.18
#